data_779d2001072fd5407a38962c09f6e797
#
_entry.id   779d2001072fd5407a38962c09f6e797
#
_cell.length_a   1.000
_cell.length_b   1.000
_cell.length_c   1.000
_cell.angle_alpha   90.00
_cell.angle_beta   90.00
_cell.angle_gamma   90.00
#
_symmetry.space_group_name_H-M   'P 1'
#
loop_
_entity.id
_entity.type
_entity.pdbx_description
1 polymer ?
#
loop_
_entity_poly.entity_id
_entity_poly.type
_entity_poly.pdbx_seq_one_letter_code
_entity_poly.pdbx_strand_id
1 'polypeptide(L)'
;MAKNNYDITIRARSGDEVTFWGSKFDDEGNEPHRIGYSGLNGLGEPERRTTSTVKSGADGGLVVARDQQYSSRIVSFTGFVVTRSSEELTKYRRVIARAMPIREYVQVFIAAPSGDVYGAQAVVSRCKTELVHSDQSNAVMDFDIDLICPDPLWQDYSSSDANQVRVTKVKPGGLHWGKTGLNWSSSGLKWSSGGSVPVATNNGSDVVYPTITIAGTVTSPTISNLTTGESIRIPIALGADDTLEIDMDNESIKLNGHNTPSSSIIGSWWGLVPGANRLQYTSNNQSDTAQVIVSWRNRYTEVW
;
A
#
# COMPACT_ATOMS: atom_id res chain seq x y z
N MET A 1 25.85 2.60 -21.00
CA MET A 1 25.08 3.11 -19.85
C MET A 1 23.77 2.39 -19.83
N ALA A 2 23.43 1.71 -18.72
CA ALA A 2 22.13 1.08 -18.57
C ALA A 2 21.05 2.15 -18.66
N LYS A 3 20.10 1.99 -19.57
CA LYS A 3 18.98 2.93 -19.71
C LYS A 3 18.06 2.69 -18.52
N ASN A 4 17.93 3.67 -17.64
CA ASN A 4 16.90 3.69 -16.64
C ASN A 4 15.56 3.86 -17.38
N ASN A 5 14.81 2.79 -17.51
CA ASN A 5 13.53 2.78 -18.23
C ASN A 5 12.34 2.95 -17.26
N TYR A 6 12.54 3.57 -16.12
CA TYR A 6 11.47 3.88 -15.17
C TYR A 6 10.81 5.20 -15.54
N ASP A 7 9.49 5.25 -15.56
CA ASP A 7 8.77 6.50 -15.71
C ASP A 7 8.24 6.94 -14.36
N ILE A 8 8.40 8.23 -14.05
CA ILE A 8 8.02 8.81 -12.76
C ILE A 8 6.81 9.70 -12.98
N THR A 9 5.67 9.36 -12.38
CA THR A 9 4.47 10.19 -12.40
C THR A 9 4.21 10.76 -11.03
N ILE A 10 4.07 12.07 -10.92
CA ILE A 10 3.68 12.77 -9.70
C ILE A 10 2.28 13.32 -9.90
N ARG A 11 1.38 12.99 -8.96
CA ARG A 11 -0.01 13.42 -8.98
C ARG A 11 -0.36 14.17 -7.69
N ALA A 12 -0.81 15.40 -7.83
CA ALA A 12 -1.34 16.18 -6.74
C ALA A 12 -2.76 15.73 -6.35
N ARG A 13 -3.20 16.08 -5.16
CA ARG A 13 -4.57 15.81 -4.68
C ARG A 13 -5.65 16.49 -5.55
N SER A 14 -5.33 17.60 -6.21
CA SER A 14 -6.20 18.28 -7.18
C SER A 14 -6.49 17.47 -8.45
N GLY A 15 -5.69 16.42 -8.72
CA GLY A 15 -5.72 15.64 -9.96
C GLY A 15 -4.73 16.14 -11.01
N ASP A 16 -4.04 17.26 -10.77
CA ASP A 16 -2.94 17.69 -11.64
C ASP A 16 -1.80 16.67 -11.57
N GLU A 17 -1.28 16.29 -12.73
CA GLU A 17 -0.20 15.29 -12.78
C GLU A 17 0.87 15.67 -13.81
N VAL A 18 2.07 15.16 -13.60
CA VAL A 18 3.20 15.28 -14.51
C VAL A 18 3.97 13.97 -14.54
N THR A 19 4.35 13.52 -15.75
CA THR A 19 5.19 12.34 -15.95
C THR A 19 6.56 12.75 -16.45
N PHE A 20 7.59 12.23 -15.80
CA PHE A 20 9.00 12.36 -16.16
C PHE A 20 9.44 11.04 -16.78
N TRP A 21 9.82 11.07 -18.05
CA TRP A 21 10.10 9.88 -18.83
C TRP A 21 11.57 9.47 -18.70
N GLY A 22 11.80 8.23 -18.33
CA GLY A 22 13.14 7.61 -18.29
C GLY A 22 13.50 6.89 -19.57
N SER A 23 12.49 6.46 -20.30
CA SER A 23 12.63 5.81 -21.60
C SER A 23 12.75 6.84 -22.70
N LYS A 24 13.62 6.58 -23.63
CA LYS A 24 13.96 7.23 -24.91
C LYS A 24 13.03 8.37 -25.37
N PHE A 25 13.66 9.41 -25.83
CA PHE A 25 13.19 10.13 -27.00
C PHE A 25 12.91 9.10 -28.12
N ASP A 26 11.65 8.94 -28.47
CA ASP A 26 11.27 7.97 -29.48
C ASP A 26 11.86 8.39 -30.83
N ASP A 27 12.74 7.51 -31.39
CA ASP A 27 13.34 7.71 -32.71
C ASP A 27 12.31 7.46 -33.86
N GLU A 28 11.05 7.10 -33.52
CA GLU A 28 10.03 6.70 -34.51
C GLU A 28 9.02 7.80 -34.89
N GLY A 29 9.31 9.07 -34.62
CA GLY A 29 8.55 10.19 -35.20
C GLY A 29 7.23 10.55 -34.53
N ASN A 30 6.88 9.94 -33.41
CA ASN A 30 5.83 10.42 -32.52
C ASN A 30 6.35 11.57 -31.67
N GLU A 31 5.48 12.45 -31.18
CA GLU A 31 5.87 13.64 -30.44
C GLU A 31 6.89 13.31 -29.34
N PRO A 32 8.12 13.84 -29.40
CA PRO A 32 9.15 13.48 -28.41
C PRO A 32 8.67 13.88 -27.02
N HIS A 33 8.81 12.96 -26.06
CA HIS A 33 8.62 13.30 -24.66
C HIS A 33 9.54 14.46 -24.29
N ARG A 34 8.94 15.60 -23.97
CA ARG A 34 9.69 16.84 -23.76
C ARG A 34 10.24 16.98 -22.36
N ILE A 35 9.84 16.08 -21.46
CA ILE A 35 10.30 16.01 -20.09
C ILE A 35 11.05 14.69 -19.89
N GLY A 36 12.35 14.76 -19.71
CA GLY A 36 13.19 13.61 -19.42
C GLY A 36 13.97 13.80 -18.12
N TYR A 37 14.34 12.72 -17.48
CA TYR A 37 15.25 12.79 -16.33
C TYR A 37 16.59 12.10 -16.63
N SER A 38 17.66 12.52 -15.94
CA SER A 38 19.02 12.04 -16.14
C SER A 38 19.58 11.26 -14.95
N GLY A 39 19.09 11.50 -13.76
CA GLY A 39 19.51 10.81 -12.54
C GLY A 39 18.29 10.49 -11.68
N LEU A 40 18.22 9.26 -11.17
CA LEU A 40 17.16 8.81 -10.29
C LEU A 40 17.76 7.99 -9.17
N ASN A 41 17.46 8.36 -7.93
CA ASN A 41 17.87 7.70 -6.70
C ASN A 41 16.67 7.43 -5.81
N GLY A 42 16.81 6.48 -4.88
CA GLY A 42 15.77 6.17 -3.88
C GLY A 42 14.82 5.04 -4.27
N LEU A 43 15.09 4.28 -5.34
CA LEU A 43 14.29 3.11 -5.73
C LEU A 43 14.69 1.83 -4.97
N GLY A 44 15.93 1.74 -4.49
CA GLY A 44 16.44 0.61 -3.72
C GLY A 44 15.91 0.57 -2.28
N GLU A 45 16.47 -0.29 -1.46
CA GLU A 45 16.08 -0.45 -0.05
C GLU A 45 16.23 0.89 0.72
N PRO A 46 15.26 1.25 1.58
CA PRO A 46 15.37 2.45 2.42
C PRO A 46 16.49 2.32 3.44
N GLU A 47 17.01 3.45 3.92
CA GLU A 47 18.00 3.47 4.97
C GLU A 47 17.47 2.83 6.25
N ARG A 48 18.26 1.92 6.84
CA ARG A 48 17.90 1.26 8.10
C ARG A 48 18.36 2.09 9.28
N ARG A 49 17.44 2.39 10.17
CA ARG A 49 17.72 3.04 11.45
C ARG A 49 17.92 1.98 12.53
N THR A 50 19.12 1.93 13.10
CA THR A 50 19.49 0.97 14.15
C THR A 50 19.92 1.73 15.39
N THR A 51 19.34 1.40 16.54
CA THR A 51 19.79 1.93 17.82
C THR A 51 20.82 0.99 18.45
N SER A 52 21.99 1.51 18.76
CA SER A 52 23.04 0.75 19.48
C SER A 52 23.35 1.43 20.80
N THR A 53 23.56 0.64 21.85
CA THR A 53 23.99 1.11 23.16
C THR A 53 25.37 0.56 23.45
N VAL A 54 26.29 1.41 23.91
CA VAL A 54 27.65 1.02 24.27
C VAL A 54 27.61 0.13 25.51
N LYS A 55 28.34 -0.99 25.48
CA LYS A 55 28.53 -1.83 26.69
C LYS A 55 29.46 -1.13 27.64
N SER A 56 29.04 -0.99 28.91
CA SER A 56 29.90 -0.46 29.94
C SER A 56 31.01 -1.47 30.32
N GLY A 57 32.29 -1.07 30.20
CA GLY A 57 33.44 -1.87 30.62
C GLY A 57 33.81 -3.02 29.67
N ALA A 58 33.33 -3.07 28.45
CA ALA A 58 33.70 -4.05 27.43
C ALA A 58 33.63 -3.45 26.03
N ASP A 59 34.41 -4.00 25.09
CA ASP A 59 34.38 -3.61 23.70
C ASP A 59 33.03 -3.99 23.04
N GLY A 60 32.57 -3.13 22.11
CA GLY A 60 31.37 -3.35 21.30
C GLY A 60 30.11 -2.71 21.86
N GLY A 61 29.01 -2.90 21.15
CA GLY A 61 27.70 -2.36 21.45
C GLY A 61 26.63 -3.46 21.58
N LEU A 62 25.52 -3.11 22.16
CA LEU A 62 24.30 -3.91 22.17
C LEU A 62 23.34 -3.36 21.11
N VAL A 63 22.93 -4.22 20.18
CA VAL A 63 21.93 -3.89 19.16
C VAL A 63 20.76 -4.83 19.32
N VAL A 64 19.56 -4.29 19.43
CA VAL A 64 18.33 -5.08 19.47
C VAL A 64 17.77 -5.19 18.05
N ALA A 65 17.85 -6.38 17.47
CA ALA A 65 17.47 -6.61 16.08
C ALA A 65 15.98 -6.26 15.81
N ARG A 66 15.10 -6.40 16.81
CA ARG A 66 13.67 -6.05 16.70
C ARG A 66 13.40 -4.54 16.64
N ASP A 67 14.37 -3.72 17.03
CA ASP A 67 14.24 -2.25 17.03
C ASP A 67 14.77 -1.62 15.74
N GLN A 68 15.16 -2.43 14.76
CA GLN A 68 15.51 -1.94 13.43
C GLN A 68 14.26 -1.48 12.71
N GLN A 69 14.33 -0.27 12.19
CA GLN A 69 13.24 0.37 11.43
C GLN A 69 13.82 1.03 10.18
N TYR A 70 13.01 1.21 9.17
CA TYR A 70 13.38 2.04 8.03
C TYR A 70 13.19 3.53 8.36
N SER A 71 14.10 4.36 7.85
CA SER A 71 13.91 5.81 7.79
C SER A 71 12.94 6.15 6.66
N SER A 72 12.38 7.36 6.67
CA SER A 72 11.61 7.87 5.53
C SER A 72 12.45 7.78 4.26
N ARG A 73 11.83 7.40 3.15
CA ARG A 73 12.49 7.29 1.85
C ARG A 73 12.65 8.66 1.23
N ILE A 74 13.81 8.90 0.63
CA ILE A 74 14.05 10.08 -0.21
C ILE A 74 14.17 9.61 -1.65
N VAL A 75 13.31 10.13 -2.52
CA VAL A 75 13.39 9.92 -3.96
C VAL A 75 13.89 11.22 -4.60
N SER A 76 15.04 11.17 -5.23
CA SER A 76 15.67 12.35 -5.86
C SER A 76 15.90 12.08 -7.34
N PHE A 77 15.55 13.04 -8.17
CA PHE A 77 15.83 12.96 -9.59
C PHE A 77 16.04 14.34 -10.20
N THR A 78 16.96 14.39 -11.15
CA THR A 78 17.29 15.56 -11.94
C THR A 78 16.97 15.33 -13.40
N GLY A 79 16.69 16.36 -14.15
CA GLY A 79 16.40 16.20 -15.57
C GLY A 79 16.19 17.52 -16.27
N PHE A 80 15.60 17.44 -17.44
CA PHE A 80 15.42 18.58 -18.30
C PHE A 80 14.08 18.56 -19.05
N VAL A 81 13.64 19.73 -19.42
CA VAL A 81 12.49 19.94 -20.31
C VAL A 81 13.01 20.66 -21.56
N VAL A 82 12.75 20.07 -22.72
CA VAL A 82 13.15 20.69 -24.03
C VAL A 82 11.88 21.00 -24.81
N THR A 83 11.75 22.22 -25.26
CA THR A 83 10.58 22.69 -26.01
C THR A 83 11.00 23.52 -27.24
N ARG A 84 10.08 23.75 -28.17
CA ARG A 84 10.31 24.52 -29.39
C ARG A 84 10.12 26.02 -29.18
N SER A 85 9.64 26.44 -28.00
CA SER A 85 9.45 27.86 -27.70
C SER A 85 9.40 28.14 -26.21
N SER A 86 9.72 29.35 -25.80
CA SER A 86 9.59 29.82 -24.41
C SER A 86 8.15 29.78 -23.89
N GLU A 87 7.17 29.96 -24.77
CA GLU A 87 5.78 29.92 -24.43
C GLU A 87 5.35 28.49 -24.03
N GLU A 88 5.81 27.50 -24.79
CA GLU A 88 5.59 26.08 -24.49
C GLU A 88 6.30 25.69 -23.20
N LEU A 89 7.53 26.13 -22.98
CA LEU A 89 8.26 25.91 -21.74
C LEU A 89 7.48 26.43 -20.51
N THR A 90 6.87 27.60 -20.66
CA THR A 90 6.05 28.20 -19.61
C THR A 90 4.83 27.30 -19.25
N LYS A 91 4.24 26.62 -20.24
CA LYS A 91 3.14 25.65 -19.98
C LYS A 91 3.64 24.47 -19.14
N TYR A 92 4.77 23.85 -19.51
CA TYR A 92 5.36 22.75 -18.73
C TYR A 92 5.75 23.17 -17.32
N ARG A 93 6.32 24.35 -17.14
CA ARG A 93 6.64 24.91 -15.83
C ARG A 93 5.39 25.03 -14.94
N ARG A 94 4.27 25.45 -15.51
CA ARG A 94 2.98 25.53 -14.79
C ARG A 94 2.44 24.15 -14.42
N VAL A 95 2.56 23.17 -15.32
CA VAL A 95 2.14 21.77 -15.03
C VAL A 95 2.96 21.20 -13.88
N ILE A 96 4.29 21.34 -13.92
CA ILE A 96 5.18 20.90 -12.83
C ILE A 96 4.80 21.58 -11.52
N ALA A 97 4.61 22.91 -11.51
CA ALA A 97 4.24 23.64 -10.31
C ALA A 97 2.87 23.23 -9.72
N ARG A 98 1.90 22.86 -10.56
CA ARG A 98 0.59 22.38 -10.10
C ARG A 98 0.62 20.96 -9.56
N ALA A 99 1.41 20.09 -10.18
CA ALA A 99 1.58 18.72 -9.74
C ALA A 99 2.38 18.61 -8.43
N MET A 100 3.08 19.69 -8.02
CA MET A 100 3.94 19.73 -6.83
C MET A 100 3.55 20.86 -5.86
N PRO A 101 2.36 20.79 -5.26
CA PRO A 101 1.90 21.83 -4.33
C PRO A 101 2.73 21.83 -3.04
N ILE A 102 2.85 23.01 -2.42
CA ILE A 102 3.46 23.18 -1.10
C ILE A 102 2.46 22.80 -0.01
N ARG A 103 2.91 22.11 1.05
CA ARG A 103 2.12 21.75 2.23
C ARG A 103 1.04 20.71 2.00
N GLU A 104 1.10 19.98 0.90
CA GLU A 104 0.20 18.88 0.59
C GLU A 104 1.00 17.62 0.27
N TYR A 105 0.37 16.47 0.49
CA TYR A 105 0.91 15.22 0.02
C TYR A 105 0.61 15.06 -1.47
N VAL A 106 1.57 14.53 -2.18
CA VAL A 106 1.44 14.08 -3.57
C VAL A 106 1.57 12.56 -3.61
N GLN A 107 1.02 11.95 -4.64
CA GLN A 107 1.27 10.55 -4.95
C GLN A 107 2.36 10.46 -6.00
N VAL A 108 3.38 9.67 -5.73
CA VAL A 108 4.43 9.36 -6.68
C VAL A 108 4.24 7.92 -7.17
N PHE A 109 4.26 7.74 -8.49
CA PHE A 109 4.19 6.44 -9.12
C PHE A 109 5.44 6.21 -9.94
N ILE A 110 5.99 5.01 -9.84
CA ILE A 110 7.14 4.55 -10.60
C ILE A 110 6.67 3.39 -11.47
N ALA A 111 6.62 3.61 -12.78
CA ALA A 111 6.36 2.54 -13.73
C ALA A 111 7.69 1.87 -14.10
N ALA A 112 7.82 0.58 -13.78
CA ALA A 112 9.00 -0.21 -14.06
C ALA A 112 8.98 -0.75 -15.50
N PRO A 113 10.13 -1.10 -16.07
CA PRO A 113 10.22 -1.73 -17.41
C PRO A 113 9.49 -3.06 -17.51
N SER A 114 9.24 -3.74 -16.38
CA SER A 114 8.45 -4.97 -16.30
C SER A 114 6.96 -4.74 -16.59
N GLY A 115 6.49 -3.49 -16.52
CA GLY A 115 5.09 -3.11 -16.58
C GLY A 115 4.44 -2.95 -15.20
N ASP A 116 5.17 -3.28 -14.13
CA ASP A 116 4.69 -3.08 -12.77
C ASP A 116 4.71 -1.59 -12.40
N VAL A 117 3.74 -1.16 -11.60
CA VAL A 117 3.63 0.21 -11.13
C VAL A 117 3.70 0.21 -9.60
N TYR A 118 4.64 0.95 -9.08
CA TYR A 118 4.84 1.13 -7.64
C TYR A 118 4.46 2.55 -7.25
N GLY A 119 3.80 2.71 -6.12
CA GLY A 119 3.36 4.02 -5.66
C GLY A 119 3.69 4.28 -4.20
N ALA A 120 3.90 5.54 -3.87
CA ALA A 120 4.08 6.00 -2.50
C ALA A 120 3.46 7.40 -2.33
N GLN A 121 3.08 7.72 -1.10
CA GLN A 121 2.72 9.07 -0.73
C GLN A 121 3.97 9.86 -0.36
N ALA A 122 4.11 11.07 -0.87
CA ALA A 122 5.30 11.89 -0.66
C ALA A 122 4.97 13.35 -0.36
N VAL A 123 5.93 14.06 0.21
CA VAL A 123 5.96 15.52 0.31
C VAL A 123 7.11 16.02 -0.56
N VAL A 124 6.86 17.04 -1.37
CA VAL A 124 7.88 17.69 -2.18
C VAL A 124 8.76 18.54 -1.27
N SER A 125 10.02 18.12 -1.07
CA SER A 125 10.98 18.87 -0.24
C SER A 125 11.77 19.87 -1.06
N ARG A 126 12.01 19.57 -2.34
CA ARG A 126 12.66 20.47 -3.29
C ARG A 126 12.00 20.32 -4.66
N CYS A 127 11.77 21.43 -5.31
CA CYS A 127 11.42 21.51 -6.73
C CYS A 127 12.10 22.76 -7.29
N LYS A 128 13.31 22.59 -7.81
CA LYS A 128 14.10 23.67 -8.39
C LYS A 128 14.03 23.56 -9.91
N THR A 129 13.71 24.66 -10.58
CA THR A 129 13.68 24.74 -12.03
C THR A 129 14.55 25.93 -12.48
N GLU A 130 15.49 25.67 -13.35
CA GLU A 130 16.41 26.68 -13.88
C GLU A 130 16.31 26.78 -15.40
N LEU A 131 16.15 27.96 -15.92
CA LEU A 131 16.19 28.21 -17.37
C LEU A 131 17.64 28.15 -17.83
N VAL A 132 17.95 27.17 -18.68
CA VAL A 132 19.31 27.02 -19.26
C VAL A 132 19.46 27.80 -20.51
N HIS A 133 18.47 27.73 -21.40
CA HIS A 133 18.50 28.39 -22.70
C HIS A 133 17.11 28.75 -23.18
N SER A 134 16.96 29.89 -23.82
CA SER A 134 15.69 30.27 -24.45
C SER A 134 15.94 31.19 -25.63
N ASP A 135 15.66 30.71 -26.82
CA ASP A 135 15.59 31.49 -28.04
C ASP A 135 14.25 31.31 -28.77
N GLN A 136 14.14 31.83 -30.00
CA GLN A 136 12.89 31.74 -30.77
C GLN A 136 12.58 30.32 -31.28
N SER A 137 13.56 29.43 -31.29
CA SER A 137 13.46 28.10 -31.89
C SER A 137 13.66 26.95 -30.89
N ASN A 138 14.16 27.25 -29.67
CA ASN A 138 14.47 26.24 -28.69
C ASN A 138 14.51 26.83 -27.27
N ALA A 139 13.91 26.13 -26.32
CA ALA A 139 13.97 26.50 -24.92
C ALA A 139 14.20 25.25 -24.04
N VAL A 140 15.15 25.34 -23.13
CA VAL A 140 15.59 24.26 -22.25
C VAL A 140 15.56 24.72 -20.80
N MET A 141 14.98 23.91 -19.94
CA MET A 141 14.91 24.13 -18.51
C MET A 141 15.38 22.89 -17.80
N ASP A 142 16.30 23.01 -16.87
CA ASP A 142 16.69 21.96 -15.96
C ASP A 142 15.81 21.96 -14.72
N PHE A 143 15.64 20.79 -14.13
CA PHE A 143 14.95 20.64 -12.85
C PHE A 143 15.71 19.71 -11.91
N ASP A 144 15.50 19.93 -10.61
CA ASP A 144 16.03 19.14 -9.51
C ASP A 144 14.91 18.96 -8.48
N ILE A 145 14.50 17.71 -8.27
CA ILE A 145 13.32 17.37 -7.47
C ILE A 145 13.71 16.34 -6.40
N ASP A 146 13.36 16.66 -5.15
CA ASP A 146 13.47 15.75 -4.01
C ASP A 146 12.10 15.55 -3.39
N LEU A 147 11.74 14.29 -3.19
CA LEU A 147 10.51 13.84 -2.56
C LEU A 147 10.83 13.08 -1.29
N ILE A 148 10.12 13.36 -0.20
CA ILE A 148 10.22 12.61 1.04
C ILE A 148 8.95 11.78 1.18
N CYS A 149 9.09 10.45 1.16
CA CYS A 149 8.01 9.51 1.42
C CYS A 149 8.06 9.13 2.90
N PRO A 150 7.07 9.55 3.72
CA PRO A 150 7.03 9.19 5.15
C PRO A 150 6.96 7.69 5.37
N ASP A 151 6.12 6.98 4.59
CA ASP A 151 6.15 5.53 4.49
C ASP A 151 7.26 5.14 3.50
N PRO A 152 8.30 4.42 3.98
CA PRO A 152 9.46 4.08 3.16
C PRO A 152 9.19 2.96 2.13
N LEU A 153 8.07 2.25 2.25
CA LEU A 153 7.78 1.09 1.41
C LEU A 153 6.94 1.47 0.19
N TRP A 154 7.27 0.88 -0.94
CA TRP A 154 6.49 1.02 -2.16
C TRP A 154 5.25 0.13 -2.11
N GLN A 155 4.11 0.65 -2.49
CA GLN A 155 2.87 -0.09 -2.64
C GLN A 155 2.67 -0.50 -4.09
N ASP A 156 2.09 -1.68 -4.32
CA ASP A 156 1.76 -2.20 -5.64
C ASP A 156 0.53 -1.50 -6.22
N TYR A 157 0.73 -0.84 -7.35
CA TYR A 157 -0.32 -0.20 -8.15
C TYR A 157 -0.40 -0.76 -9.57
N SER A 158 0.23 -1.92 -9.83
CA SER A 158 0.17 -2.59 -11.14
C SER A 158 -1.27 -2.95 -11.54
N SER A 159 -2.14 -3.13 -10.54
CA SER A 159 -3.59 -3.21 -10.73
C SER A 159 -4.27 -1.97 -10.14
N SER A 160 -5.31 -1.47 -10.82
CA SER A 160 -6.18 -0.41 -10.28
C SER A 160 -6.78 -0.80 -8.94
N ASP A 161 -7.13 -2.09 -8.80
CA ASP A 161 -7.77 -2.63 -7.61
C ASP A 161 -6.75 -3.19 -6.63
N ALA A 162 -7.01 -3.03 -5.34
CA ALA A 162 -6.27 -3.70 -4.29
C ALA A 162 -6.52 -5.22 -4.34
N ASN A 163 -5.55 -6.01 -3.88
CA ASN A 163 -5.77 -7.42 -3.64
C ASN A 163 -6.89 -7.58 -2.62
N GLN A 164 -7.76 -8.58 -2.82
CA GLN A 164 -8.86 -8.80 -1.89
C GLN A 164 -9.18 -10.29 -1.73
N VAL A 165 -9.63 -10.64 -0.55
CA VAL A 165 -10.16 -11.96 -0.24
C VAL A 165 -11.45 -11.84 0.55
N ARG A 166 -12.46 -12.61 0.15
CA ARG A 166 -13.69 -12.74 0.92
C ARG A 166 -13.48 -13.79 2.01
N VAL A 167 -13.64 -13.38 3.26
CA VAL A 167 -13.55 -14.26 4.42
C VAL A 167 -14.96 -14.71 4.81
N THR A 168 -15.28 -15.96 4.52
CA THR A 168 -16.56 -16.54 4.86
C THR A 168 -16.51 -17.14 6.26
N LYS A 169 -17.66 -17.13 6.94
CA LYS A 169 -17.80 -17.79 8.24
C LYS A 169 -17.53 -19.27 8.08
N VAL A 170 -16.49 -19.76 8.76
CA VAL A 170 -16.17 -21.18 8.74
C VAL A 170 -17.22 -21.92 9.54
N LYS A 171 -17.98 -22.79 8.88
CA LYS A 171 -18.85 -23.71 9.60
C LYS A 171 -17.96 -24.68 10.35
N PRO A 172 -18.14 -24.83 11.69
CA PRO A 172 -17.37 -25.82 12.42
C PRO A 172 -17.60 -27.18 11.79
N GLY A 173 -16.53 -27.80 11.29
CA GLY A 173 -16.55 -29.19 10.90
C GLY A 173 -16.58 -30.08 12.16
N GLY A 174 -17.10 -31.26 12.09
CA GLY A 174 -17.06 -32.20 13.18
C GLY A 174 -18.35 -33.00 13.36
N LEU A 175 -18.39 -33.74 14.44
CA LEU A 175 -19.55 -34.53 14.82
C LEU A 175 -20.60 -33.62 15.49
N HIS A 176 -21.78 -33.49 14.89
CA HIS A 176 -22.91 -32.80 15.54
C HIS A 176 -23.75 -33.79 16.36
N TRP A 177 -23.85 -33.52 17.65
CA TRP A 177 -24.82 -34.18 18.52
C TRP A 177 -26.21 -33.57 18.31
N GLY A 178 -27.10 -34.27 17.63
CA GLY A 178 -28.50 -33.86 17.55
C GLY A 178 -29.21 -34.07 18.88
N LYS A 179 -30.39 -33.48 19.05
CA LYS A 179 -31.24 -33.71 20.26
C LYS A 179 -31.57 -35.18 20.52
N THR A 180 -31.44 -36.04 19.52
CA THR A 180 -31.70 -37.49 19.56
C THR A 180 -30.44 -38.34 19.59
N GLY A 181 -29.27 -37.77 19.85
CA GLY A 181 -27.97 -38.48 19.87
C GLY A 181 -27.33 -38.63 18.47
N LEU A 182 -26.33 -39.51 18.40
CA LEU A 182 -25.66 -39.90 17.16
C LEU A 182 -26.53 -40.90 16.41
N ASN A 183 -27.11 -40.48 15.29
CA ASN A 183 -27.80 -41.40 14.40
C ASN A 183 -26.82 -42.03 13.41
N TRP A 184 -26.66 -43.35 13.49
CA TRP A 184 -25.99 -44.17 12.47
C TRP A 184 -26.93 -44.33 11.29
N SER A 185 -26.62 -43.65 10.18
CA SER A 185 -27.30 -43.91 8.91
C SER A 185 -26.64 -45.09 8.20
N SER A 186 -27.36 -45.74 7.30
CA SER A 186 -26.86 -46.83 6.47
C SER A 186 -25.65 -46.42 5.60
N SER A 187 -25.36 -45.10 5.50
CA SER A 187 -24.21 -44.53 4.78
C SER A 187 -23.01 -44.19 5.70
N GLY A 188 -23.03 -44.59 6.98
CA GLY A 188 -21.95 -44.33 7.92
C GLY A 188 -21.95 -42.92 8.51
N LEU A 189 -21.01 -42.65 9.42
CA LEU A 189 -20.75 -41.32 9.96
C LEU A 189 -20.09 -40.43 8.90
N LYS A 190 -20.76 -39.36 8.47
CA LYS A 190 -20.16 -38.36 7.61
C LYS A 190 -19.52 -37.29 8.48
N TRP A 191 -18.21 -37.19 8.41
CA TRP A 191 -17.50 -36.03 8.91
C TRP A 191 -17.77 -34.87 7.93
N SER A 192 -18.40 -33.81 8.41
CA SER A 192 -18.42 -32.58 7.59
C SER A 192 -17.00 -32.03 7.51
N SER A 193 -16.43 -31.98 6.33
CA SER A 193 -15.25 -31.17 6.13
C SER A 193 -15.62 -29.72 6.47
N GLY A 194 -14.95 -29.13 7.46
CA GLY A 194 -15.07 -27.71 7.72
C GLY A 194 -14.81 -26.96 6.41
N GLY A 195 -15.45 -25.80 6.21
CA GLY A 195 -15.19 -24.95 5.05
C GLY A 195 -13.70 -24.66 4.93
N SER A 196 -13.20 -24.51 3.71
CA SER A 196 -11.81 -24.09 3.51
C SER A 196 -11.56 -22.73 4.15
N VAL A 197 -10.46 -22.62 4.87
CA VAL A 197 -10.04 -21.37 5.49
C VAL A 197 -9.52 -20.46 4.36
N PRO A 198 -10.09 -19.26 4.15
CA PRO A 198 -9.60 -18.30 3.14
C PRO A 198 -8.14 -17.95 3.38
N VAL A 199 -7.40 -17.79 2.29
CA VAL A 199 -5.97 -17.44 2.31
C VAL A 199 -5.78 -16.11 1.63
N ALA A 200 -5.19 -15.15 2.35
CA ALA A 200 -4.69 -13.90 1.81
C ALA A 200 -3.18 -14.05 1.54
N THR A 201 -2.77 -13.91 0.29
CA THR A 201 -1.36 -14.05 -0.08
C THR A 201 -0.74 -12.66 -0.22
N ASN A 202 0.17 -12.30 0.69
CA ASN A 202 1.00 -11.12 0.58
C ASN A 202 2.25 -11.48 -0.24
N ASN A 203 2.32 -11.00 -1.48
CA ASN A 203 3.47 -11.19 -2.37
C ASN A 203 4.56 -10.11 -2.16
N GLY A 204 4.34 -9.20 -1.22
CA GLY A 204 5.31 -8.17 -0.87
C GLY A 204 6.51 -8.68 -0.07
N SER A 205 7.49 -7.82 0.11
CA SER A 205 8.71 -8.10 0.89
C SER A 205 8.55 -7.83 2.39
N ASP A 206 7.47 -7.16 2.79
CA ASP A 206 7.24 -6.78 4.19
C ASP A 206 5.77 -6.99 4.60
N VAL A 207 5.50 -6.85 5.89
CA VAL A 207 4.15 -6.92 6.46
C VAL A 207 3.29 -5.82 5.86
N VAL A 208 2.07 -6.17 5.47
CA VAL A 208 1.06 -5.21 5.04
C VAL A 208 -0.14 -5.22 5.97
N TYR A 209 -0.61 -4.04 6.34
CA TYR A 209 -1.78 -3.87 7.19
C TYR A 209 -3.02 -3.71 6.30
N PRO A 210 -3.97 -4.68 6.34
CA PRO A 210 -5.11 -4.67 5.44
C PRO A 210 -6.23 -3.74 5.91
N THR A 211 -7.10 -3.37 4.99
CA THR A 211 -8.41 -2.81 5.31
C THR A 211 -9.44 -3.93 5.31
N ILE A 212 -10.24 -4.03 6.37
CA ILE A 212 -11.30 -5.03 6.51
C ILE A 212 -12.65 -4.33 6.41
N THR A 213 -13.46 -4.77 5.46
CA THR A 213 -14.84 -4.28 5.28
C THR A 213 -15.82 -5.36 5.67
N ILE A 214 -16.75 -5.03 6.58
CA ILE A 214 -17.82 -5.92 7.05
C ILE A 214 -19.15 -5.26 6.69
N ALA A 215 -19.95 -5.90 5.86
CA ALA A 215 -21.25 -5.39 5.43
C ALA A 215 -22.36 -6.38 5.73
N GLY A 216 -23.46 -5.90 6.34
CA GLY A 216 -24.63 -6.67 6.69
C GLY A 216 -24.70 -7.07 8.16
N THR A 217 -25.75 -7.82 8.51
CA THR A 217 -26.08 -8.15 9.91
C THR A 217 -25.03 -9.02 10.57
N VAL A 218 -24.45 -8.51 11.68
CA VAL A 218 -23.49 -9.24 12.50
C VAL A 218 -23.46 -8.72 13.94
N THR A 219 -23.18 -9.63 14.87
CA THR A 219 -23.01 -9.28 16.28
C THR A 219 -21.62 -9.68 16.76
N SER A 220 -20.86 -8.69 17.23
CA SER A 220 -19.49 -8.85 17.74
C SER A 220 -18.58 -9.63 16.78
N PRO A 221 -18.34 -9.13 15.54
CA PRO A 221 -17.46 -9.78 14.60
C PRO A 221 -16.04 -9.89 15.15
N THR A 222 -15.40 -11.04 14.88
CA THR A 222 -14.00 -11.31 15.19
C THR A 222 -13.31 -11.79 13.92
N ILE A 223 -12.22 -11.14 13.55
CA ILE A 223 -11.39 -11.50 12.41
C ILE A 223 -10.00 -11.87 12.93
N SER A 224 -9.53 -13.05 12.56
CA SER A 224 -8.27 -13.62 13.05
C SER A 224 -7.35 -13.93 11.89
N ASN A 225 -6.07 -13.62 12.04
CA ASN A 225 -5.01 -14.16 11.22
C ASN A 225 -4.44 -15.41 11.93
N LEU A 226 -4.84 -16.59 11.46
CA LEU A 226 -4.41 -17.85 12.06
C LEU A 226 -2.92 -18.15 11.85
N THR A 227 -2.28 -17.46 10.90
CA THR A 227 -0.85 -17.62 10.63
C THR A 227 -0.01 -16.91 11.70
N THR A 228 -0.41 -15.71 12.14
CA THR A 228 0.27 -14.95 13.22
C THR A 228 -0.31 -15.27 14.61
N GLY A 229 -1.53 -15.83 14.68
CA GLY A 229 -2.24 -16.08 15.93
C GLY A 229 -2.96 -14.86 16.50
N GLU A 230 -2.97 -13.75 15.78
CA GLU A 230 -3.57 -12.49 16.20
C GLU A 230 -5.02 -12.34 15.76
N SER A 231 -5.79 -11.56 16.49
CA SER A 231 -7.20 -11.31 16.17
C SER A 231 -7.65 -9.94 16.61
N ILE A 232 -8.67 -9.43 15.92
CA ILE A 232 -9.39 -8.23 16.30
C ILE A 232 -10.88 -8.54 16.43
N ARG A 233 -11.48 -8.13 17.53
CA ARG A 233 -12.91 -8.24 17.80
C ARG A 233 -13.50 -6.87 18.07
N ILE A 234 -14.61 -6.58 17.42
CA ILE A 234 -15.34 -5.33 17.59
C ILE A 234 -16.70 -5.66 18.25
N PRO A 235 -16.92 -5.29 19.52
CA PRO A 235 -18.13 -5.64 20.26
C PRO A 235 -19.31 -4.72 19.92
N ILE A 236 -19.69 -4.68 18.63
CA ILE A 236 -20.85 -3.94 18.12
C ILE A 236 -21.83 -4.88 17.42
N ALA A 237 -23.06 -4.41 17.23
CA ALA A 237 -24.05 -5.06 16.39
C ALA A 237 -24.29 -4.18 15.17
N LEU A 238 -24.25 -4.79 13.98
CA LEU A 238 -24.56 -4.17 12.70
C LEU A 238 -25.91 -4.64 12.18
N GLY A 239 -26.66 -3.74 11.57
CA GLY A 239 -27.88 -4.04 10.83
C GLY A 239 -27.59 -4.48 9.39
N ALA A 240 -28.64 -4.71 8.62
CA ALA A 240 -28.53 -5.21 7.24
C ALA A 240 -27.84 -4.21 6.28
N ASP A 241 -28.03 -2.93 6.50
CA ASP A 241 -27.53 -1.86 5.63
C ASP A 241 -26.25 -1.20 6.18
N ASP A 242 -25.76 -1.69 7.33
CA ASP A 242 -24.54 -1.14 7.95
C ASP A 242 -23.28 -1.69 7.29
N THR A 243 -22.28 -0.81 7.20
CA THR A 243 -20.92 -1.14 6.75
C THR A 243 -19.91 -0.66 7.76
N LEU A 244 -19.08 -1.58 8.23
CA LEU A 244 -17.95 -1.32 9.11
C LEU A 244 -16.66 -1.44 8.32
N GLU A 245 -15.84 -0.40 8.33
CA GLU A 245 -14.49 -0.37 7.77
C GLU A 245 -13.49 -0.33 8.91
N ILE A 246 -12.53 -1.25 8.90
CA ILE A 246 -11.45 -1.36 9.88
C ILE A 246 -10.15 -1.20 9.10
N ASP A 247 -9.46 -0.10 9.32
CA ASP A 247 -8.16 0.19 8.74
C ASP A 247 -7.08 -0.20 9.74
N MET A 248 -6.37 -1.30 9.42
CA MET A 248 -5.34 -1.85 10.31
C MET A 248 -4.07 -1.00 10.31
N ASP A 249 -3.81 -0.24 9.24
CA ASP A 249 -2.61 0.62 9.13
C ASP A 249 -2.77 1.90 9.96
N ASN A 250 -3.92 2.54 9.87
CA ASN A 250 -4.22 3.77 10.60
C ASN A 250 -4.89 3.52 11.97
N GLU A 251 -5.03 2.27 12.38
CA GLU A 251 -5.67 1.87 13.62
C GLU A 251 -7.05 2.55 13.83
N SER A 252 -7.84 2.62 12.76
CA SER A 252 -9.10 3.34 12.76
C SER A 252 -10.28 2.47 12.34
N ILE A 253 -11.46 2.82 12.89
CA ILE A 253 -12.73 2.16 12.59
C ILE A 253 -13.73 3.21 12.12
N LYS A 254 -14.42 2.90 11.03
CA LYS A 254 -15.52 3.73 10.52
C LYS A 254 -16.79 2.89 10.40
N LEU A 255 -17.87 3.40 10.96
CA LEU A 255 -19.21 2.87 10.77
C LEU A 255 -19.96 3.79 9.81
N ASN A 256 -20.41 3.25 8.69
CA ASN A 256 -21.11 4.01 7.64
C ASN A 256 -20.35 5.28 7.20
N GLY A 257 -19.01 5.16 7.10
CA GLY A 257 -18.12 6.27 6.73
C GLY A 257 -17.79 7.26 7.86
N HIS A 258 -18.36 7.09 9.06
CA HIS A 258 -18.09 7.96 10.21
C HIS A 258 -17.13 7.29 11.20
N ASN A 259 -16.12 8.04 11.64
CA ASN A 259 -15.17 7.53 12.62
C ASN A 259 -15.87 7.10 13.91
N THR A 260 -15.57 5.89 14.35
CA THR A 260 -16.06 5.33 15.61
C THR A 260 -14.89 5.26 16.60
N PRO A 261 -15.09 5.58 17.89
CA PRO A 261 -14.03 5.46 18.87
C PRO A 261 -13.44 4.05 18.90
N SER A 262 -12.13 3.92 18.74
CA SER A 262 -11.40 2.66 18.80
C SER A 262 -11.32 2.03 20.19
N SER A 263 -11.85 2.71 21.20
CA SER A 263 -11.83 2.27 22.61
C SER A 263 -12.62 0.97 22.92
N SER A 264 -13.32 0.44 21.93
CA SER A 264 -14.13 -0.79 22.08
C SER A 264 -13.50 -2.00 21.40
N ILE A 265 -12.22 -1.96 21.01
CA ILE A 265 -11.55 -3.07 20.35
C ILE A 265 -11.03 -4.05 21.40
N ILE A 266 -11.17 -5.35 21.11
CA ILE A 266 -10.58 -6.44 21.89
C ILE A 266 -9.62 -7.19 20.98
N GLY A 267 -8.33 -7.24 21.33
CA GLY A 267 -7.27 -7.87 20.55
C GLY A 267 -6.23 -6.91 20.06
N SER A 268 -5.65 -7.17 18.90
CA SER A 268 -4.54 -6.39 18.31
C SER A 268 -4.83 -5.98 16.87
N TRP A 269 -4.21 -4.88 16.45
CA TRP A 269 -4.07 -4.51 15.06
C TRP A 269 -3.01 -5.42 14.43
N TRP A 270 -3.38 -6.23 13.45
CA TRP A 270 -2.50 -7.23 12.86
C TRP A 270 -2.27 -7.00 11.37
N GLY A 271 -1.15 -7.51 10.89
CA GLY A 271 -0.77 -7.45 9.48
C GLY A 271 -0.77 -8.82 8.80
N LEU A 272 -0.69 -8.78 7.47
CA LEU A 272 -0.43 -9.94 6.63
C LEU A 272 1.09 -10.06 6.45
N VAL A 273 1.69 -11.09 7.02
CA VAL A 273 3.11 -11.39 6.81
C VAL A 273 3.37 -11.84 5.37
N PRO A 274 4.58 -11.66 4.83
CA PRO A 274 4.92 -12.17 3.50
C PRO A 274 4.56 -13.64 3.34
N GLY A 275 3.92 -13.98 2.22
CA GLY A 275 3.42 -15.31 1.92
C GLY A 275 1.95 -15.51 2.28
N ALA A 276 1.56 -16.75 2.56
CA ALA A 276 0.18 -17.17 2.76
C ALA A 276 -0.31 -16.90 4.19
N ASN A 277 -1.35 -16.10 4.34
CA ASN A 277 -2.01 -15.80 5.60
C ASN A 277 -3.39 -16.43 5.63
N ARG A 278 -3.64 -17.30 6.60
CA ARG A 278 -4.92 -17.99 6.79
C ARG A 278 -5.84 -17.13 7.65
N LEU A 279 -6.98 -16.72 7.10
CA LEU A 279 -7.91 -15.82 7.76
C LEU A 279 -9.16 -16.53 8.23
N GLN A 280 -9.65 -16.18 9.40
CA GLN A 280 -10.87 -16.71 9.96
C GLN A 280 -11.80 -15.57 10.39
N TYR A 281 -13.08 -15.71 10.08
CA TYR A 281 -14.13 -14.85 10.57
C TYR A 281 -15.08 -15.63 11.46
N THR A 282 -15.39 -15.08 12.61
CA THR A 282 -16.38 -15.61 13.57
C THR A 282 -17.27 -14.48 14.07
N SER A 283 -18.46 -14.82 14.58
CA SER A 283 -19.38 -13.86 15.21
C SER A 283 -20.19 -14.57 16.30
N ASN A 284 -20.78 -13.80 17.20
CA ASN A 284 -21.53 -14.34 18.33
C ASN A 284 -22.87 -14.96 17.92
N ASN A 285 -23.42 -14.65 16.74
CA ASN A 285 -24.69 -15.18 16.29
C ASN A 285 -24.50 -16.04 15.03
N GLN A 286 -25.04 -17.25 15.05
CA GLN A 286 -24.93 -18.19 13.92
C GLN A 286 -25.76 -17.75 12.70
N SER A 287 -26.82 -16.96 12.91
CA SER A 287 -27.68 -16.43 11.85
C SER A 287 -27.14 -15.17 11.17
N ASP A 288 -25.94 -14.69 11.54
CA ASP A 288 -25.29 -13.55 10.91
C ASP A 288 -25.05 -13.80 9.43
N THR A 289 -25.39 -12.82 8.60
CA THR A 289 -25.30 -12.86 7.15
C THR A 289 -24.23 -11.91 6.59
N ALA A 290 -23.46 -11.26 7.45
CA ALA A 290 -22.44 -10.30 7.03
C ALA A 290 -21.40 -10.92 6.12
N GLN A 291 -20.99 -10.10 5.13
CA GLN A 291 -19.87 -10.38 4.25
C GLN A 291 -18.63 -9.67 4.77
N VAL A 292 -17.53 -10.38 4.83
CA VAL A 292 -16.24 -9.83 5.24
C VAL A 292 -15.30 -9.87 4.05
N ILE A 293 -14.74 -8.71 3.69
CA ILE A 293 -13.74 -8.55 2.65
C ILE A 293 -12.49 -7.99 3.30
N VAL A 294 -11.36 -8.63 3.06
CA VAL A 294 -10.04 -8.16 3.48
C VAL A 294 -9.32 -7.71 2.21
N SER A 295 -8.87 -6.46 2.18
CA SER A 295 -8.20 -5.85 1.02
C SER A 295 -6.85 -5.28 1.42
N TRP A 296 -5.85 -5.40 0.53
CA TRP A 296 -4.50 -4.90 0.77
C TRP A 296 -3.77 -4.61 -0.54
N ARG A 297 -2.72 -3.79 -0.47
CA ARG A 297 -1.71 -3.66 -1.53
C ARG A 297 -0.39 -4.22 -1.01
N ASN A 298 0.27 -5.05 -1.82
CA ASN A 298 1.58 -5.57 -1.44
C ASN A 298 2.56 -4.42 -1.24
N ARG A 299 3.52 -4.59 -0.32
CA ARG A 299 4.52 -3.59 0.01
C ARG A 299 5.92 -4.14 -0.30
N TYR A 300 6.73 -3.29 -0.91
CA TYR A 300 8.08 -3.65 -1.37
C TYR A 300 9.12 -2.67 -0.84
N THR A 301 10.26 -3.21 -0.45
CA THR A 301 11.43 -2.40 -0.05
C THR A 301 12.11 -1.76 -1.24
N GLU A 302 11.97 -2.34 -2.43
CA GLU A 302 12.64 -1.93 -3.66
C GLU A 302 11.67 -1.97 -4.85
N VAL A 303 12.01 -1.23 -5.91
CA VAL A 303 11.35 -1.29 -7.23
C VAL A 303 12.21 -2.14 -8.16
N TRP A 304 11.61 -3.15 -8.78
CA TRP A 304 12.30 -4.12 -9.66
C TRP A 304 12.07 -3.85 -11.14
#